data_5ad4ce4484e164a5aff172c8ba5d759a
#
_entry.id   5ad4ce4484e164a5aff172c8ba5d759a
#
_cell.length_a   1.000
_cell.length_b   1.000
_cell.length_c   1.000
_cell.angle_alpha   90.00
_cell.angle_beta   90.00
_cell.angle_gamma   90.00
#
_symmetry.space_group_name_H-M   'P 1'
#
loop_
_entity.id
_entity.type
_entity.pdbx_description
1 polymer ?
#
loop_
_entity_poly.entity_id
_entity_poly.type
_entity_poly.pdbx_seq_one_letter_code
_entity_poly.pdbx_strand_id
1 'polypeptide(L)'
;MKILFFGRGVISTQYAWAFEQAGHTVDFYVRKGRKETFGSSIELEMWDARKGKKLIKESWNVKLHEEILPNYDLIIVSVNTEQLPGAAQFLSTAAGNAPILIFNNIWQDLKSSIAPLSMNNVVFGFPGAGGGIADNKLRGGFLKMVFLEKPRAGTEHINNKVRELFESAHFKISWIKDMQNWLWNHFAMNAAMEAEVLKRGSFPALMNHSGPLSIDWT
;
A
#
# COMPACT_ATOMS: atom_id res chain seq x y z
N MET A 1 -17.63 1.55 4.22
CA MET A 1 -16.65 2.19 5.12
C MET A 1 -16.20 3.50 4.48
N LYS A 2 -15.84 4.49 5.32
CA LYS A 2 -15.17 5.74 4.90
C LYS A 2 -13.67 5.63 5.19
N ILE A 3 -12.85 5.66 4.16
CA ILE A 3 -11.43 5.33 4.21
C ILE A 3 -10.61 6.54 3.77
N LEU A 4 -9.56 6.85 4.54
CA LEU A 4 -8.56 7.85 4.15
C LEU A 4 -7.29 7.16 3.68
N PHE A 5 -6.83 7.48 2.48
CA PHE A 5 -5.48 7.17 2.05
C PHE A 5 -4.55 8.34 2.37
N PHE A 6 -3.49 8.06 3.13
CA PHE A 6 -2.48 9.05 3.47
C PHE A 6 -1.44 9.15 2.35
N GLY A 7 -1.64 10.11 1.47
CA GLY A 7 -0.88 10.29 0.24
C GLY A 7 -1.55 9.69 -1.01
N ARG A 8 -1.32 10.31 -2.17
CA ARG A 8 -1.79 9.86 -3.48
C ARG A 8 -0.65 9.25 -4.29
N GLY A 9 -0.03 8.21 -3.75
CA GLY A 9 0.99 7.43 -4.45
C GLY A 9 0.40 6.33 -5.33
N VAL A 10 1.27 5.57 -6.00
CA VAL A 10 0.89 4.44 -6.88
C VAL A 10 0.01 3.43 -6.15
N ILE A 11 0.47 2.95 -5.00
CA ILE A 11 -0.23 1.93 -4.21
C ILE A 11 -1.56 2.48 -3.68
N SER A 12 -1.53 3.65 -3.05
CA SER A 12 -2.75 4.31 -2.54
C SER A 12 -3.80 4.47 -3.63
N THR A 13 -3.41 4.93 -4.82
CA THR A 13 -4.34 5.17 -5.93
C THR A 13 -4.99 3.86 -6.41
N GLN A 14 -4.22 2.79 -6.54
CA GLN A 14 -4.73 1.49 -7.01
C GLN A 14 -5.73 0.86 -6.02
N TYR A 15 -5.36 0.84 -4.73
CA TYR A 15 -6.24 0.25 -3.71
C TYR A 15 -7.47 1.13 -3.42
N ALA A 16 -7.31 2.46 -3.45
CA ALA A 16 -8.44 3.40 -3.30
C ALA A 16 -9.49 3.20 -4.39
N TRP A 17 -9.05 3.13 -5.65
CA TRP A 17 -9.93 2.78 -6.76
C TRP A 17 -10.64 1.43 -6.53
N ALA A 18 -9.88 0.41 -6.13
CA ALA A 18 -10.43 -0.93 -5.90
C ALA A 18 -11.49 -0.96 -4.79
N PHE A 19 -11.32 -0.18 -3.73
CA PHE A 19 -12.27 -0.08 -2.63
C PHE A 19 -13.49 0.76 -3.02
N GLU A 20 -13.32 1.82 -3.80
CA GLU A 20 -14.47 2.57 -4.32
C GLU A 20 -15.34 1.70 -5.23
N GLN A 21 -14.74 0.86 -6.10
CA GLN A 21 -15.45 -0.12 -6.91
C GLN A 21 -16.20 -1.18 -6.08
N ALA A 22 -15.80 -1.36 -4.82
CA ALA A 22 -16.50 -2.23 -3.86
C ALA A 22 -17.56 -1.50 -3.02
N GLY A 23 -17.85 -0.22 -3.32
CA GLY A 23 -18.89 0.57 -2.67
C GLY A 23 -18.44 1.31 -1.40
N HIS A 24 -17.14 1.43 -1.16
CA HIS A 24 -16.60 2.22 -0.05
C HIS A 24 -16.43 3.69 -0.46
N THR A 25 -16.47 4.59 0.51
CA THR A 25 -16.10 6.00 0.30
C THR A 25 -14.62 6.15 0.55
N VAL A 26 -13.89 6.71 -0.42
CA VAL A 26 -12.44 6.91 -0.32
C VAL A 26 -12.08 8.37 -0.50
N ASP A 27 -11.21 8.85 0.37
CA ASP A 27 -10.63 10.18 0.32
C ASP A 27 -9.10 10.05 0.39
N PHE A 28 -8.39 11.08 -0.11
CA PHE A 28 -6.95 11.15 0.00
C PHE A 28 -6.56 12.38 0.84
N TYR A 29 -5.68 12.19 1.80
CA TYR A 29 -4.95 13.28 2.40
C TYR A 29 -3.72 13.60 1.55
N VAL A 30 -3.52 14.87 1.25
CA VAL A 30 -2.34 15.40 0.59
C VAL A 30 -1.80 16.59 1.36
N ARG A 31 -0.49 16.79 1.33
CA ARG A 31 0.13 17.92 2.02
C ARG A 31 -0.39 19.24 1.46
N LYS A 32 -0.44 20.25 2.33
CA LYS A 32 -0.88 21.61 1.97
C LYS A 32 -0.18 22.12 0.70
N GLY A 33 -0.93 22.73 -0.21
CA GLY A 33 -0.47 23.19 -1.52
C GLY A 33 -0.31 22.10 -2.59
N ARG A 34 -0.60 20.82 -2.27
CA ARG A 34 -0.47 19.73 -3.27
C ARG A 34 -1.79 19.40 -3.97
N LYS A 35 -2.92 19.83 -3.43
CA LYS A 35 -4.24 19.55 -3.99
C LYS A 35 -4.37 20.08 -5.43
N GLU A 36 -3.96 21.32 -5.66
CA GLU A 36 -3.99 21.93 -6.99
C GLU A 36 -3.05 21.22 -7.97
N THR A 37 -1.84 20.85 -7.52
CA THR A 37 -0.86 20.12 -8.34
C THR A 37 -1.38 18.77 -8.80
N PHE A 38 -2.12 18.07 -7.94
CA PHE A 38 -2.65 16.75 -8.27
C PHE A 38 -3.93 16.80 -9.11
N GLY A 39 -4.70 17.90 -9.05
CA GLY A 39 -6.00 18.01 -9.70
C GLY A 39 -7.07 17.10 -9.08
N SER A 40 -8.24 17.08 -9.69
CA SER A 40 -9.42 16.34 -9.21
C SER A 40 -9.61 14.96 -9.85
N SER A 41 -8.74 14.57 -10.77
CA SER A 41 -8.80 13.28 -11.46
C SER A 41 -7.41 12.72 -11.73
N ILE A 42 -7.35 11.44 -12.08
CA ILE A 42 -6.14 10.75 -12.54
C ILE A 42 -6.50 9.77 -13.65
N GLU A 43 -5.68 9.70 -14.68
CA GLU A 43 -5.79 8.67 -15.71
C GLU A 43 -5.25 7.34 -15.20
N LEU A 44 -6.04 6.27 -15.34
CA LEU A 44 -5.67 4.92 -14.95
C LEU A 44 -5.40 4.07 -16.19
N GLU A 45 -4.26 3.40 -16.22
CA GLU A 45 -3.93 2.33 -17.15
C GLU A 45 -3.28 1.19 -16.36
N MET A 46 -4.09 0.33 -15.76
CA MET A 46 -3.61 -0.65 -14.80
C MET A 46 -4.25 -2.03 -14.98
N TRP A 47 -3.52 -3.08 -14.59
CA TRP A 47 -4.02 -4.44 -14.56
C TRP A 47 -4.67 -4.77 -13.23
N ASP A 48 -5.93 -5.18 -13.27
CA ASP A 48 -6.68 -5.74 -12.13
C ASP A 48 -6.69 -7.27 -12.22
N ALA A 49 -6.02 -7.95 -11.28
CA ALA A 49 -5.96 -9.41 -11.24
C ALA A 49 -6.93 -10.05 -10.23
N ARG A 50 -7.86 -9.29 -9.64
CA ARG A 50 -8.78 -9.81 -8.61
C ARG A 50 -9.80 -10.82 -9.18
N LYS A 51 -10.37 -10.53 -10.34
CA LYS A 51 -11.41 -11.33 -11.01
C LYS A 51 -10.97 -11.78 -12.42
N GLY A 52 -9.74 -12.27 -12.56
CA GLY A 52 -9.10 -12.48 -13.84
C GLY A 52 -8.33 -11.22 -14.27
N LYS A 53 -7.34 -11.39 -15.12
CA LYS A 53 -6.47 -10.27 -15.53
C LYS A 53 -7.24 -9.33 -16.47
N LYS A 54 -7.67 -8.16 -15.97
CA LYS A 54 -8.38 -7.14 -16.73
C LYS A 54 -7.56 -5.86 -16.80
N LEU A 55 -7.44 -5.29 -18.00
CA LEU A 55 -6.85 -3.97 -18.20
C LEU A 55 -7.93 -2.89 -17.96
N ILE A 56 -7.66 -2.01 -17.01
CA ILE A 56 -8.47 -0.83 -16.69
C ILE A 56 -7.87 0.37 -17.42
N LYS A 57 -8.69 1.09 -18.19
CA LYS A 57 -8.34 2.35 -18.83
C LYS A 57 -9.50 3.32 -18.64
N GLU A 58 -9.32 4.25 -17.72
CA GLU A 58 -10.36 5.27 -17.42
C GLU A 58 -9.76 6.50 -16.78
N SER A 59 -10.49 7.61 -16.85
CA SER A 59 -10.26 8.79 -16.02
C SER A 59 -11.05 8.64 -14.72
N TRP A 60 -10.37 8.69 -13.59
CA TRP A 60 -10.98 8.51 -12.27
C TRP A 60 -10.92 9.79 -11.45
N ASN A 61 -12.10 10.22 -10.95
CA ASN A 61 -12.21 11.37 -10.08
C ASN A 61 -11.77 11.03 -8.66
N VAL A 62 -10.96 11.87 -8.05
CA VAL A 62 -10.40 11.68 -6.71
C VAL A 62 -10.81 12.82 -5.79
N LYS A 63 -11.06 12.48 -4.52
CA LYS A 63 -11.35 13.46 -3.47
C LYS A 63 -10.09 13.72 -2.65
N LEU A 64 -9.55 14.92 -2.75
CA LEU A 64 -8.31 15.33 -2.07
C LEU A 64 -8.62 16.31 -0.94
N HIS A 65 -8.03 16.06 0.24
CA HIS A 65 -8.11 16.93 1.40
C HIS A 65 -6.70 17.28 1.88
N GLU A 66 -6.49 18.52 2.31
CA GLU A 66 -5.24 18.99 2.91
C GLU A 66 -5.29 18.94 4.45
N GLU A 67 -6.42 18.51 4.98
CA GLU A 67 -6.66 18.26 6.40
C GLU A 67 -7.32 16.88 6.56
N ILE A 68 -7.10 16.23 7.69
CA ILE A 68 -7.79 14.98 8.00
C ILE A 68 -9.16 15.32 8.59
N LEU A 69 -10.21 14.98 7.84
CA LEU A 69 -11.58 15.13 8.31
C LEU A 69 -11.89 14.10 9.41
N PRO A 70 -12.85 14.38 10.28
CA PRO A 70 -13.24 13.42 11.33
C PRO A 70 -13.98 12.20 10.74
N ASN A 71 -14.08 11.15 11.57
CA ASN A 71 -14.93 9.98 11.33
C ASN A 71 -14.52 9.11 10.14
N TYR A 72 -13.22 8.89 9.94
CA TYR A 72 -12.75 7.79 9.09
C TYR A 72 -12.81 6.47 9.85
N ASP A 73 -13.30 5.43 9.17
CA ASP A 73 -13.32 4.06 9.69
C ASP A 73 -11.92 3.43 9.70
N LEU A 74 -11.06 3.87 8.78
CA LEU A 74 -9.69 3.38 8.61
C LEU A 74 -8.84 4.43 7.89
N ILE A 75 -7.61 4.59 8.33
CA ILE A 75 -6.57 5.34 7.61
C ILE A 75 -5.55 4.34 7.05
N ILE A 76 -5.27 4.41 5.76
CA ILE A 76 -4.26 3.57 5.10
C ILE A 76 -3.07 4.44 4.74
N VAL A 77 -1.89 4.09 5.26
CA VAL A 77 -0.64 4.80 5.03
C VAL A 77 0.22 4.00 4.07
N SER A 78 0.49 4.55 2.89
CA SER A 78 1.43 3.99 1.92
C SER A 78 2.27 5.12 1.35
N VAL A 79 3.38 5.39 2.02
CA VAL A 79 4.35 6.45 1.70
C VAL A 79 5.74 5.83 1.50
N ASN A 80 6.69 6.61 1.03
CA ASN A 80 8.08 6.12 1.00
C ASN A 80 8.59 5.92 2.44
N THR A 81 9.52 4.99 2.62
CA THR A 81 10.03 4.60 3.96
C THR A 81 10.57 5.78 4.75
N GLU A 82 11.28 6.69 4.10
CA GLU A 82 11.83 7.91 4.70
C GLU A 82 10.76 8.92 5.14
N GLN A 83 9.56 8.82 4.60
CA GLN A 83 8.42 9.70 4.95
C GLN A 83 7.59 9.15 6.11
N LEU A 84 7.73 7.85 6.43
CA LEU A 84 6.90 7.18 7.43
C LEU A 84 7.03 7.79 8.83
N PRO A 85 8.20 8.14 9.35
CA PRO A 85 8.30 8.79 10.68
C PRO A 85 7.55 10.12 10.74
N GLY A 86 7.66 10.96 9.71
CA GLY A 86 6.93 12.22 9.63
C GLY A 86 5.41 12.02 9.51
N ALA A 87 4.99 11.00 8.76
CA ALA A 87 3.57 10.62 8.68
C ALA A 87 3.03 10.13 10.03
N ALA A 88 3.80 9.30 10.74
CA ALA A 88 3.45 8.80 12.07
C ALA A 88 3.32 9.94 13.09
N GLN A 89 4.28 10.87 13.09
CA GLN A 89 4.23 12.07 13.95
C GLN A 89 2.98 12.91 13.67
N PHE A 90 2.66 13.17 12.41
CA PHE A 90 1.45 13.92 12.04
C PHE A 90 0.17 13.18 12.44
N LEU A 91 0.08 11.89 12.14
CA LEU A 91 -1.10 11.07 12.44
C LEU A 91 -1.33 10.87 13.94
N SER A 92 -0.30 10.95 14.78
CA SER A 92 -0.45 10.82 16.23
C SER A 92 -1.36 11.90 16.86
N THR A 93 -1.51 13.03 16.17
CA THR A 93 -2.39 14.12 16.61
C THR A 93 -3.61 14.29 15.70
N ALA A 94 -3.49 13.97 14.41
CA ALA A 94 -4.52 14.26 13.41
C ALA A 94 -5.49 13.10 13.17
N ALA A 95 -5.09 11.85 13.46
CA ALA A 95 -5.92 10.65 13.16
C ALA A 95 -7.11 10.48 14.14
N GLY A 96 -7.09 11.14 15.27
CA GLY A 96 -8.07 10.90 16.34
C GLY A 96 -8.03 9.44 16.79
N ASN A 97 -9.20 8.80 16.81
CA ASN A 97 -9.33 7.38 17.17
C ASN A 97 -9.38 6.43 15.94
N ALA A 98 -9.18 6.96 14.73
CA ALA A 98 -9.23 6.13 13.54
C ALA A 98 -8.09 5.10 13.56
N PRO A 99 -8.38 3.80 13.37
CA PRO A 99 -7.34 2.79 13.26
C PRO A 99 -6.52 3.00 12.00
N ILE A 100 -5.26 2.55 12.02
CA ILE A 100 -4.29 2.80 10.96
C ILE A 100 -3.77 1.47 10.41
N LEU A 101 -3.85 1.29 9.09
CA LEU A 101 -3.12 0.26 8.35
C LEU A 101 -1.85 0.88 7.77
N ILE A 102 -0.69 0.44 8.24
CA ILE A 102 0.60 0.77 7.62
C ILE A 102 0.84 -0.22 6.49
N PHE A 103 0.84 0.29 5.27
CA PHE A 103 0.90 -0.50 4.03
C PHE A 103 2.19 -0.17 3.28
N ASN A 104 3.31 -0.39 3.98
CA ASN A 104 4.64 0.04 3.60
C ASN A 104 5.65 -1.10 3.59
N ASN A 105 6.71 -0.90 2.81
CA ASN A 105 7.92 -1.68 2.90
C ASN A 105 8.81 -1.06 3.99
N ILE A 106 9.09 -1.79 5.09
CA ILE A 106 9.81 -1.27 6.26
C ILE A 106 10.98 -2.20 6.56
N TRP A 107 12.20 -1.64 6.53
CA TRP A 107 13.41 -2.37 6.90
C TRP A 107 13.71 -2.26 8.40
N GLN A 108 13.48 -1.11 8.99
CA GLN A 108 13.69 -0.86 10.41
C GLN A 108 12.70 -1.64 11.28
N ASP A 109 12.93 -1.65 12.58
CA ASP A 109 11.97 -2.17 13.55
C ASP A 109 10.60 -1.48 13.39
N LEU A 110 9.54 -2.27 13.31
CA LEU A 110 8.19 -1.79 13.01
C LEU A 110 7.71 -0.78 14.05
N LYS A 111 7.93 -1.05 15.35
CA LYS A 111 7.49 -0.18 16.43
C LYS A 111 8.20 1.18 16.39
N SER A 112 9.50 1.16 16.17
CA SER A 112 10.31 2.38 16.06
C SER A 112 9.93 3.21 14.84
N SER A 113 9.59 2.56 13.72
CA SER A 113 9.27 3.23 12.45
C SER A 113 7.97 4.01 12.49
N ILE A 114 7.04 3.66 13.39
CA ILE A 114 5.75 4.32 13.53
C ILE A 114 5.61 5.18 14.77
N ALA A 115 6.67 5.29 15.60
CA ALA A 115 6.61 6.16 16.76
C ALA A 115 6.27 7.61 16.35
N PRO A 116 5.37 8.30 17.07
CA PRO A 116 4.79 7.97 18.37
C PRO A 116 3.41 7.26 18.33
N LEU A 117 2.99 6.69 17.20
CA LEU A 117 1.72 5.97 17.13
C LEU A 117 1.69 4.76 18.07
N SER A 118 0.53 4.51 18.67
CA SER A 118 0.32 3.32 19.50
C SER A 118 0.22 2.07 18.66
N MET A 119 0.99 1.03 18.99
CA MET A 119 0.90 -0.29 18.39
C MET A 119 -0.51 -0.92 18.50
N ASN A 120 -1.32 -0.52 19.50
CA ASN A 120 -2.68 -1.02 19.66
C ASN A 120 -3.68 -0.39 18.68
N ASN A 121 -3.30 0.70 18.00
CA ASN A 121 -4.12 1.35 16.98
C ASN A 121 -3.60 1.16 15.57
N VAL A 122 -2.55 0.36 15.40
CA VAL A 122 -1.87 0.14 14.12
C VAL A 122 -1.83 -1.35 13.79
N VAL A 123 -2.10 -1.68 12.53
CA VAL A 123 -1.83 -2.99 11.92
C VAL A 123 -0.95 -2.81 10.70
N PHE A 124 -0.17 -3.83 10.36
CA PHE A 124 0.75 -3.79 9.24
C PHE A 124 0.30 -4.68 8.11
N GLY A 125 0.61 -4.26 6.90
CA GLY A 125 0.38 -5.03 5.70
C GLY A 125 1.36 -4.69 4.60
N PHE A 126 1.33 -5.48 3.54
CA PHE A 126 2.14 -5.27 2.35
C PHE A 126 1.32 -5.45 1.07
N PRO A 127 1.39 -4.50 0.11
CA PRO A 127 0.62 -4.54 -1.12
C PRO A 127 1.21 -5.51 -2.14
N GLY A 128 0.35 -6.29 -2.77
CA GLY A 128 0.70 -7.00 -4.00
C GLY A 128 0.45 -6.12 -5.23
N ALA A 129 1.12 -4.98 -5.32
CA ALA A 129 0.87 -3.99 -6.37
C ALA A 129 2.15 -3.24 -6.72
N GLY A 130 2.20 -2.72 -7.94
CA GLY A 130 3.34 -1.92 -8.40
C GLY A 130 2.98 -1.05 -9.60
N GLY A 131 3.91 -0.19 -9.99
CA GLY A 131 3.73 0.72 -11.13
C GLY A 131 4.39 2.07 -10.93
N GLY A 132 3.96 3.05 -11.73
CA GLY A 132 4.44 4.42 -11.67
C GLY A 132 3.34 5.44 -12.00
N ILE A 133 3.51 6.67 -11.55
CA ILE A 133 2.69 7.81 -11.95
C ILE A 133 3.59 8.82 -12.66
N ALA A 134 3.25 9.14 -13.89
CA ALA A 134 3.87 10.21 -14.68
C ALA A 134 2.78 10.97 -15.43
N ASP A 135 2.91 12.28 -15.56
CA ASP A 135 1.97 13.15 -16.28
C ASP A 135 0.51 12.91 -15.86
N ASN A 136 0.27 12.83 -14.55
CA ASN A 136 -1.03 12.52 -13.94
C ASN A 136 -1.69 11.21 -14.44
N LYS A 137 -0.88 10.28 -14.95
CA LYS A 137 -1.31 8.96 -15.41
C LYS A 137 -0.64 7.86 -14.61
N LEU A 138 -1.43 6.98 -14.01
CA LEU A 138 -0.96 5.77 -13.35
C LEU A 138 -0.86 4.63 -14.36
N ARG A 139 0.33 4.03 -14.45
CA ARG A 139 0.56 2.76 -15.15
C ARG A 139 1.05 1.73 -14.16
N GLY A 140 0.40 0.55 -14.12
CA GLY A 140 0.77 -0.47 -13.16
C GLY A 140 -0.23 -1.60 -13.08
N GLY A 141 -0.39 -2.13 -11.87
CA GLY A 141 -1.39 -3.17 -11.61
C GLY A 141 -1.26 -3.73 -10.21
N PHE A 142 -2.28 -4.47 -9.80
CA PHE A 142 -2.30 -5.15 -8.52
C PHE A 142 -2.73 -6.60 -8.67
N LEU A 143 -2.14 -7.41 -7.81
CA LEU A 143 -2.45 -8.83 -7.68
C LEU A 143 -3.74 -9.01 -6.87
N LYS A 144 -4.29 -10.21 -6.94
CA LYS A 144 -5.39 -10.59 -6.05
C LYS A 144 -4.96 -10.75 -4.60
N MET A 145 -3.67 -11.01 -4.35
CA MET A 145 -3.12 -11.28 -3.02
C MET A 145 -2.67 -10.00 -2.33
N VAL A 146 -2.97 -9.91 -1.03
CA VAL A 146 -2.44 -8.92 -0.10
C VAL A 146 -1.90 -9.64 1.12
N PHE A 147 -0.85 -9.10 1.74
CA PHE A 147 -0.22 -9.67 2.92
C PHE A 147 -0.57 -8.81 4.13
N LEU A 148 -1.15 -9.40 5.16
CA LEU A 148 -1.55 -8.70 6.39
C LEU A 148 -0.97 -9.44 7.60
N GLU A 149 -0.54 -8.70 8.61
CA GLU A 149 -0.13 -9.32 9.87
C GLU A 149 -1.30 -10.03 10.55
N LYS A 150 -1.03 -11.17 11.18
CA LYS A 150 -2.02 -11.83 12.05
C LYS A 150 -2.38 -10.91 13.22
N PRO A 151 -3.63 -10.99 13.72
CA PRO A 151 -4.04 -10.23 14.89
C PRO A 151 -3.08 -10.42 16.06
N ARG A 152 -2.67 -9.30 16.65
CA ARG A 152 -1.98 -9.22 17.94
C ARG A 152 -3.01 -8.93 19.03
N ALA A 153 -2.68 -9.24 20.28
CA ALA A 153 -3.52 -8.88 21.41
C ALA A 153 -3.88 -7.38 21.39
N GLY A 154 -5.17 -7.08 21.36
CA GLY A 154 -5.72 -5.72 21.29
C GLY A 154 -5.91 -5.15 19.89
N THR A 155 -5.45 -5.83 18.82
CA THR A 155 -5.65 -5.34 17.43
C THR A 155 -6.70 -6.13 16.65
N GLU A 156 -7.36 -7.10 17.26
CA GLU A 156 -8.31 -8.00 16.61
C GLU A 156 -9.44 -7.25 15.89
N HIS A 157 -9.95 -6.19 16.51
CA HIS A 157 -11.02 -5.38 15.95
C HIS A 157 -10.57 -4.63 14.68
N ILE A 158 -9.30 -4.17 14.64
CA ILE A 158 -8.72 -3.52 13.47
C ILE A 158 -8.48 -4.53 12.37
N ASN A 159 -7.89 -5.69 12.70
CA ASN A 159 -7.64 -6.76 11.74
C ASN A 159 -8.95 -7.26 11.11
N ASN A 160 -10.04 -7.37 11.89
CA ASN A 160 -11.36 -7.73 11.37
C ASN A 160 -11.88 -6.68 10.38
N LYS A 161 -11.79 -5.40 10.73
CA LYS A 161 -12.20 -4.30 9.86
C LYS A 161 -11.38 -4.28 8.55
N VAL A 162 -10.07 -4.45 8.64
CA VAL A 162 -9.17 -4.54 7.48
C VAL A 162 -9.50 -5.77 6.63
N ARG A 163 -9.73 -6.93 7.25
CA ARG A 163 -10.16 -8.14 6.54
C ARG A 163 -11.44 -7.91 5.75
N GLU A 164 -12.47 -7.40 6.38
CA GLU A 164 -13.77 -7.12 5.74
C GLU A 164 -13.62 -6.18 4.54
N LEU A 165 -12.79 -5.14 4.67
CA LEU A 165 -12.49 -4.21 3.59
C LEU A 165 -11.86 -4.93 2.38
N PHE A 166 -10.80 -5.70 2.60
CA PHE A 166 -10.09 -6.37 1.50
C PHE A 166 -10.93 -7.48 0.87
N GLU A 167 -11.65 -8.26 1.66
CA GLU A 167 -12.55 -9.32 1.18
C GLU A 167 -13.71 -8.75 0.36
N SER A 168 -14.33 -7.65 0.79
CA SER A 168 -15.40 -6.97 0.05
C SER A 168 -14.94 -6.49 -1.33
N ALA A 169 -13.68 -6.10 -1.44
CA ALA A 169 -13.04 -5.72 -2.70
C ALA A 169 -12.43 -6.91 -3.46
N HIS A 170 -12.74 -8.16 -3.06
CA HIS A 170 -12.30 -9.41 -3.70
C HIS A 170 -10.79 -9.68 -3.67
N PHE A 171 -10.07 -9.10 -2.73
CA PHE A 171 -8.70 -9.51 -2.46
C PHE A 171 -8.65 -10.80 -1.65
N LYS A 172 -7.60 -11.59 -1.85
CA LYS A 172 -7.23 -12.72 -0.99
C LYS A 172 -6.18 -12.25 0.02
N ILE A 173 -6.37 -12.60 1.28
CA ILE A 173 -5.44 -12.23 2.34
C ILE A 173 -4.51 -13.41 2.64
N SER A 174 -3.22 -13.15 2.62
CA SER A 174 -2.19 -14.01 3.20
C SER A 174 -1.82 -13.47 4.58
N TRP A 175 -2.14 -14.25 5.61
CA TRP A 175 -1.88 -13.86 7.00
C TRP A 175 -0.45 -14.18 7.41
N ILE A 176 0.29 -13.15 7.80
CA ILE A 176 1.70 -13.22 8.17
C ILE A 176 1.84 -13.23 9.70
N LYS A 177 2.46 -14.28 10.26
CA LYS A 177 2.65 -14.42 11.70
C LYS A 177 3.70 -13.46 12.25
N ASP A 178 4.80 -13.29 11.54
CA ASP A 178 5.91 -12.41 11.87
C ASP A 178 6.15 -11.47 10.69
N MET A 179 5.50 -10.29 10.76
CA MET A 179 5.54 -9.31 9.68
C MET A 179 6.92 -8.69 9.52
N GLN A 180 7.67 -8.51 10.60
CA GLN A 180 9.03 -7.96 10.55
C GLN A 180 9.96 -8.90 9.76
N ASN A 181 9.98 -10.17 10.11
CA ASN A 181 10.79 -11.17 9.41
C ASN A 181 10.35 -11.32 7.94
N TRP A 182 9.05 -11.28 7.70
CA TRP A 182 8.53 -11.38 6.34
C TRP A 182 9.00 -10.20 5.47
N LEU A 183 8.97 -8.97 6.00
CA LEU A 183 9.45 -7.78 5.31
C LEU A 183 10.95 -7.86 5.03
N TRP A 184 11.76 -8.30 5.98
CA TRP A 184 13.21 -8.47 5.77
C TRP A 184 13.52 -9.48 4.66
N ASN A 185 12.83 -10.63 4.66
CA ASN A 185 12.97 -11.61 3.58
C ASN A 185 12.52 -11.04 2.23
N HIS A 186 11.43 -10.25 2.21
CA HIS A 186 10.97 -9.60 1.00
C HIS A 186 11.99 -8.58 0.46
N PHE A 187 12.62 -7.79 1.33
CA PHE A 187 13.71 -6.89 0.97
C PHE A 187 14.90 -7.64 0.37
N ALA A 188 15.34 -8.70 1.02
CA ALA A 188 16.46 -9.51 0.54
C ALA A 188 16.18 -10.10 -0.84
N MET A 189 14.96 -10.64 -1.05
CA MET A 189 14.53 -11.14 -2.36
C MET A 189 14.53 -10.04 -3.42
N ASN A 190 13.99 -8.86 -3.11
CA ASN A 190 13.95 -7.74 -4.05
C ASN A 190 15.37 -7.28 -4.42
N ALA A 191 16.26 -7.15 -3.45
CA ALA A 191 17.65 -6.76 -3.68
C ALA A 191 18.37 -7.76 -4.60
N ALA A 192 18.20 -9.06 -4.36
CA ALA A 192 18.78 -10.10 -5.20
C ALA A 192 18.20 -10.07 -6.63
N MET A 193 16.90 -9.89 -6.77
CA MET A 193 16.23 -9.79 -8.07
C MET A 193 16.67 -8.52 -8.83
N GLU A 194 16.77 -7.38 -8.17
CA GLU A 194 17.23 -6.13 -8.78
C GLU A 194 18.70 -6.23 -9.21
N ALA A 195 19.57 -6.85 -8.41
CA ALA A 195 20.95 -7.11 -8.78
C ALA A 195 21.06 -7.95 -10.07
N GLU A 196 20.24 -9.02 -10.19
CA GLU A 196 20.19 -9.82 -11.41
C GLU A 196 19.62 -9.04 -12.60
N VAL A 197 18.62 -8.17 -12.40
CA VAL A 197 18.12 -7.29 -13.46
C VAL A 197 19.19 -6.34 -13.95
N LEU A 198 19.96 -5.73 -13.05
CA LEU A 198 21.08 -4.85 -13.40
C LEU A 198 22.16 -5.60 -14.17
N LYS A 199 22.54 -6.80 -13.72
CA LYS A 199 23.52 -7.65 -14.39
C LYS A 199 23.09 -8.04 -15.80
N ARG A 200 21.80 -8.28 -16.04
CA ARG A 200 21.24 -8.70 -17.33
C ARG A 200 20.76 -7.54 -18.21
N GLY A 201 20.77 -6.32 -17.68
CA GLY A 201 20.39 -5.10 -18.39
C GLY A 201 18.89 -4.81 -18.44
N SER A 202 18.01 -5.79 -18.14
CA SER A 202 16.57 -5.56 -18.12
C SER A 202 15.78 -6.65 -17.39
N PHE A 203 14.58 -6.31 -16.92
CA PHE A 203 13.65 -7.27 -16.32
C PHE A 203 13.15 -8.35 -17.32
N PRO A 204 12.82 -8.04 -18.59
CA PRO A 204 12.50 -9.07 -19.58
C PRO A 204 13.64 -10.08 -19.80
N ALA A 205 14.90 -9.63 -19.77
CA ALA A 205 16.04 -10.53 -19.89
C ALA A 205 16.17 -11.51 -18.73
N LEU A 206 15.75 -11.10 -17.50
CA LEU A 206 15.65 -11.99 -16.34
C LEU A 206 14.56 -13.06 -16.56
N MET A 207 13.39 -12.67 -17.03
CA MET A 207 12.23 -13.56 -17.18
C MET A 207 12.40 -14.57 -18.32
N ASN A 208 13.18 -14.24 -19.36
CA ASN A 208 13.44 -15.12 -20.50
C ASN A 208 14.56 -16.15 -20.24
N HIS A 209 15.16 -16.16 -19.06
CA HIS A 209 16.22 -17.09 -18.74
C HIS A 209 15.66 -18.40 -18.17
N SER A 210 15.82 -19.50 -18.89
CA SER A 210 15.33 -20.85 -18.51
C SER A 210 16.21 -21.59 -17.50
N GLY A 211 17.20 -20.91 -16.89
CA GLY A 211 18.05 -21.48 -15.85
C GLY A 211 17.55 -21.16 -14.44
N PRO A 212 17.85 -22.03 -13.46
CA PRO A 212 17.55 -21.71 -12.06
C PRO A 212 18.26 -20.41 -11.67
N LEU A 213 17.58 -19.53 -10.91
CA LEU A 213 18.21 -18.39 -10.27
C LEU A 213 19.24 -18.95 -9.26
N SER A 214 20.50 -19.03 -9.67
CA SER A 214 21.59 -19.39 -8.76
C SER A 214 21.89 -18.16 -7.90
N ILE A 215 21.21 -18.08 -6.77
CA ILE A 215 21.58 -17.14 -5.70
C ILE A 215 22.73 -17.83 -4.97
N ASP A 216 23.95 -17.39 -5.28
CA ASP A 216 25.16 -17.85 -4.58
C ASP A 216 25.20 -17.13 -3.21
N TRP A 217 24.97 -17.88 -2.15
CA TRP A 217 24.93 -17.41 -0.75
C TRP A 217 26.31 -17.51 -0.06
N THR A 218 27.43 -17.42 -0.81
CA THR A 218 28.78 -17.40 -0.20
C THR A 218 29.17 -16.03 0.29
#